data_3e7f4f14e01b74fba94c85d9cb909a23
#
_entry.id   3e7f4f14e01b74fba94c85d9cb909a23
#
_cell.length_a   1.000
_cell.length_b   1.000
_cell.length_c   1.000
_cell.angle_alpha   90.00
_cell.angle_beta   90.00
_cell.angle_gamma   90.00
#
_symmetry.space_group_name_H-M   'P 1'
#
loop_
_entity.id
_entity.type
_entity.pdbx_description
1 polymer ?
#
loop_
_entity_poly.entity_id
_entity_poly.type
_entity_poly.pdbx_seq_one_letter_code
_entity_poly.pdbx_strand_id
1 'polypeptide(L)'
;MRVHRRTATAALAVIGLTTATLGPAGLMASAAPTPPEPPTATPAPKNPTQASQKIRKQVRPENIEAHLRAFQEIADKNNGNRAVGTSGYEHSARYVEAVLRKAGYRTQRQHFEYTHDEVKSSKLTVAGKAVAHQVLSYSPAAKEGFTGQLVQPKVMTGCDAAAWSGINAKDKIAVVQRGGCSFSDKSSAAGAAGAAALIVYNNGDGELNGTLGKVDQTHIPTITVTKAVGADLIKETGPQVEATLVLDKLTEKRRTFNILAETKAGRADNVALVGAHLDSVPQGPGINDNASGSASILEVAVQMAKQKGITNKVRFAWWGAEEIGLLGSTHYVEDMKKKDPESLKKIAAYLNFDMVGSPNYSIGVYDADQSTHEAPVNVPEGSIQTESIFTDYFDSVGQPWIDSEFNGRSDYQAFIENGIPASGIDTGADGKKSKGEVLMFGGVEGAPYDGNYHTPKDSMTNVNMHAVDVISDAIAHTVFTMANSTKDINGR
;
A
#
# COMPACT_ATOMS: atom_id res chain seq x y z
N MET A 1 8.85 17.77 15.54
CA MET A 1 7.47 18.18 15.35
C MET A 1 7.42 19.71 15.29
N ARG A 2 7.44 20.27 14.09
CA ARG A 2 7.34 21.73 13.87
C ARG A 2 6.01 22.02 13.21
N VAL A 3 5.16 22.77 13.92
CA VAL A 3 3.92 23.32 13.39
C VAL A 3 4.27 24.51 12.51
N HIS A 4 4.13 24.39 11.21
CA HIS A 4 4.35 25.52 10.30
C HIS A 4 3.07 26.35 10.19
N ARG A 5 3.04 27.48 10.88
CA ARG A 5 2.11 28.56 10.57
C ARG A 5 2.74 29.43 9.49
N ARG A 6 2.18 29.42 8.29
CA ARG A 6 2.54 30.41 7.26
C ARG A 6 1.84 31.74 7.60
N THR A 7 2.65 32.75 7.93
CA THR A 7 2.20 34.12 8.09
C THR A 7 2.07 34.81 6.75
N ALA A 8 0.88 35.24 6.40
CA ALA A 8 0.64 36.09 5.23
C ALA A 8 1.06 37.54 5.55
N THR A 9 2.05 38.04 4.78
CA THR A 9 2.48 39.45 4.86
C THR A 9 1.65 40.29 3.90
N ALA A 10 0.81 41.19 4.44
CA ALA A 10 0.08 42.14 3.65
C ALA A 10 0.97 43.36 3.34
N ALA A 11 1.17 43.68 2.07
CA ALA A 11 1.84 44.91 1.63
C ALA A 11 0.82 46.01 1.44
N LEU A 12 0.96 47.09 2.21
CA LEU A 12 0.22 48.37 2.01
C LEU A 12 0.87 49.12 0.86
N ALA A 13 0.10 49.46 -0.17
CA ALA A 13 0.48 50.43 -1.18
C ALA A 13 -0.11 51.83 -0.83
N VAL A 14 0.76 52.81 -0.73
CA VAL A 14 0.41 54.22 -0.52
C VAL A 14 0.09 54.87 -1.86
N ILE A 15 -1.09 55.44 -2.00
CA ILE A 15 -1.50 56.24 -3.17
C ILE A 15 -1.19 57.72 -2.90
N GLY A 16 -0.30 58.32 -3.68
CA GLY A 16 -0.05 59.76 -3.68
C GLY A 16 -1.04 60.52 -4.57
N LEU A 17 -1.72 61.49 -4.02
CA LEU A 17 -2.56 62.44 -4.74
C LEU A 17 -1.69 63.54 -5.35
N THR A 18 -1.83 63.80 -6.64
CA THR A 18 -1.37 65.05 -7.27
C THR A 18 -2.56 65.77 -7.89
N THR A 19 -2.78 66.99 -7.46
CA THR A 19 -3.77 67.93 -7.97
C THR A 19 -3.20 68.69 -9.18
N ALA A 20 -3.96 68.79 -10.24
CA ALA A 20 -3.70 69.77 -11.32
C ALA A 20 -4.98 70.43 -11.80
N THR A 21 -4.85 71.77 -11.98
CA THR A 21 -5.85 72.79 -12.15
C THR A 21 -6.47 72.86 -13.54
N LEU A 22 -7.74 73.31 -13.59
CA LEU A 22 -8.58 73.53 -14.77
C LEU A 22 -8.22 74.80 -15.55
N GLY A 23 -8.43 74.74 -16.89
CA GLY A 23 -8.65 75.84 -17.78
C GLY A 23 -9.66 75.48 -18.87
N PRO A 24 -10.54 76.38 -19.32
CA PRO A 24 -11.70 76.05 -20.16
C PRO A 24 -11.49 76.36 -21.63
N ALA A 25 -11.93 75.49 -22.53
CA ALA A 25 -12.33 75.87 -23.93
C ALA A 25 -13.08 74.78 -24.69
N GLY A 26 -14.22 75.11 -25.22
CA GLY A 26 -14.66 74.73 -26.58
C GLY A 26 -15.49 73.48 -26.74
N LEU A 27 -16.80 73.62 -26.81
CA LEU A 27 -17.76 72.67 -27.34
C LEU A 27 -17.53 72.38 -28.84
N MET A 28 -17.34 71.09 -29.16
CA MET A 28 -17.77 70.52 -30.47
C MET A 28 -18.35 69.13 -30.15
N ALA A 29 -19.64 68.96 -30.45
CA ALA A 29 -20.32 67.66 -30.30
C ALA A 29 -19.97 66.77 -31.48
N SER A 30 -19.23 65.71 -31.20
CA SER A 30 -19.07 64.56 -32.09
C SER A 30 -19.63 63.31 -31.39
N ALA A 31 -20.53 62.61 -32.09
CA ALA A 31 -21.13 61.38 -31.56
C ALA A 31 -20.04 60.38 -31.26
N ALA A 32 -19.91 60.02 -30.00
CA ALA A 32 -18.98 58.96 -29.57
C ALA A 32 -19.51 57.59 -30.01
N PRO A 33 -18.65 56.69 -30.52
CA PRO A 33 -19.02 55.31 -30.74
C PRO A 33 -19.33 54.61 -29.41
N THR A 34 -20.39 53.82 -29.43
CA THR A 34 -20.80 52.98 -28.27
C THR A 34 -19.59 52.14 -27.80
N PRO A 35 -19.29 52.10 -26.49
CA PRO A 35 -18.22 51.23 -26.00
C PRO A 35 -18.56 49.77 -26.31
N PRO A 36 -17.58 48.93 -26.66
CA PRO A 36 -17.79 47.50 -26.79
C PRO A 36 -18.28 46.95 -25.45
N GLU A 37 -19.28 46.08 -25.52
CA GLU A 37 -19.79 45.33 -24.38
C GLU A 37 -18.62 44.65 -23.66
N PRO A 38 -18.52 44.73 -22.32
CA PRO A 38 -17.44 44.08 -21.62
C PRO A 38 -17.53 42.58 -21.90
N PRO A 39 -16.40 41.89 -22.15
CA PRO A 39 -16.40 40.46 -22.36
C PRO A 39 -17.09 39.80 -21.18
N THR A 40 -18.09 38.95 -21.49
CA THR A 40 -18.76 38.12 -20.47
C THR A 40 -17.71 37.40 -19.63
N ALA A 41 -17.62 37.76 -18.37
CA ALA A 41 -16.65 37.17 -17.45
C ALA A 41 -16.79 35.65 -17.48
N THR A 42 -15.74 34.98 -17.90
CA THR A 42 -15.62 33.52 -17.77
C THR A 42 -15.90 33.20 -16.30
N PRO A 43 -16.83 32.28 -15.99
CA PRO A 43 -17.11 31.93 -14.58
C PRO A 43 -15.78 31.54 -13.92
N ALA A 44 -15.48 32.14 -12.78
CA ALA A 44 -14.32 31.74 -11.98
C ALA A 44 -14.33 30.19 -11.80
N PRO A 45 -13.19 29.51 -11.94
CA PRO A 45 -13.14 28.08 -11.75
C PRO A 45 -13.70 27.76 -10.36
N LYS A 46 -14.69 26.85 -10.29
CA LYS A 46 -15.25 26.40 -9.01
C LYS A 46 -14.10 25.81 -8.22
N ASN A 47 -13.99 26.18 -6.94
CA ASN A 47 -13.07 25.54 -6.00
C ASN A 47 -13.23 24.00 -6.13
N PRO A 48 -12.14 23.23 -6.29
CA PRO A 48 -12.20 21.78 -6.49
C PRO A 48 -13.07 21.07 -5.44
N THR A 49 -13.01 21.50 -4.17
CA THR A 49 -13.84 20.99 -3.07
C THR A 49 -15.34 21.20 -3.32
N GLN A 50 -15.74 22.35 -3.89
CA GLN A 50 -17.13 22.59 -4.29
C GLN A 50 -17.53 21.77 -5.50
N ALA A 51 -16.65 21.62 -6.47
CA ALA A 51 -16.92 20.83 -7.67
C ALA A 51 -17.20 19.35 -7.35
N SER A 52 -16.45 18.76 -6.43
CA SER A 52 -16.61 17.38 -5.98
C SER A 52 -17.77 17.15 -4.99
N GLN A 53 -18.39 18.22 -4.44
CA GLN A 53 -19.39 18.09 -3.38
C GLN A 53 -20.55 17.15 -3.74
N LYS A 54 -20.95 17.14 -5.01
CA LYS A 54 -22.06 16.29 -5.47
C LYS A 54 -21.70 14.81 -5.38
N ILE A 55 -20.51 14.41 -5.85
CA ILE A 55 -20.11 13.00 -5.83
C ILE A 55 -19.82 12.56 -4.41
N ARG A 56 -19.16 13.38 -3.58
CA ARG A 56 -18.92 13.08 -2.16
C ARG A 56 -20.24 12.76 -1.42
N LYS A 57 -21.28 13.56 -1.58
CA LYS A 57 -22.61 13.30 -1.01
C LYS A 57 -23.30 12.05 -1.55
N GLN A 58 -22.85 11.50 -2.69
CA GLN A 58 -23.39 10.27 -3.28
C GLN A 58 -22.65 9.03 -2.81
N VAL A 59 -21.37 9.15 -2.46
CA VAL A 59 -20.59 8.11 -1.79
C VAL A 59 -21.01 8.12 -0.32
N ARG A 60 -21.78 7.13 0.09
CA ARG A 60 -22.37 7.10 1.42
C ARG A 60 -21.79 5.95 2.24
N PRO A 61 -21.46 6.19 3.52
CA PRO A 61 -20.88 5.17 4.39
C PRO A 61 -21.76 3.93 4.53
N GLU A 62 -23.11 4.08 4.47
CA GLU A 62 -24.00 2.92 4.55
C GLU A 62 -23.88 1.99 3.34
N ASN A 63 -23.57 2.53 2.17
CA ASN A 63 -23.32 1.70 0.98
C ASN A 63 -21.99 0.96 1.10
N ILE A 64 -20.95 1.63 1.63
CA ILE A 64 -19.64 1.01 1.87
C ILE A 64 -19.78 -0.07 2.94
N GLU A 65 -20.50 0.19 4.02
CA GLU A 65 -20.81 -0.80 5.06
C GLU A 65 -21.50 -2.03 4.48
N ALA A 66 -22.44 -1.85 3.54
CA ALA A 66 -23.07 -2.96 2.85
C ALA A 66 -22.08 -3.80 2.03
N HIS A 67 -21.09 -3.17 1.39
CA HIS A 67 -20.01 -3.88 0.70
C HIS A 67 -19.11 -4.64 1.70
N LEU A 68 -18.74 -4.03 2.83
CA LEU A 68 -17.96 -4.68 3.88
C LEU A 68 -18.67 -5.90 4.46
N ARG A 69 -19.97 -5.79 4.74
CA ARG A 69 -20.81 -6.93 5.20
C ARG A 69 -20.82 -8.05 4.17
N ALA A 70 -20.89 -7.73 2.89
CA ALA A 70 -20.82 -8.75 1.83
C ALA A 70 -19.47 -9.47 1.81
N PHE A 71 -18.34 -8.76 2.01
CA PHE A 71 -17.03 -9.38 2.14
C PHE A 71 -16.91 -10.24 3.40
N GLN A 72 -17.47 -9.79 4.54
CA GLN A 72 -17.52 -10.59 5.76
C GLN A 72 -18.31 -11.89 5.53
N GLU A 73 -19.51 -11.80 4.95
CA GLU A 73 -20.32 -13.00 4.65
C GLU A 73 -19.61 -13.95 3.67
N ILE A 74 -18.84 -13.42 2.73
CA ILE A 74 -18.04 -14.23 1.83
C ILE A 74 -16.96 -14.96 2.62
N ALA A 75 -16.21 -14.27 3.50
CA ALA A 75 -15.21 -14.90 4.33
C ALA A 75 -15.83 -15.98 5.22
N ASP A 76 -16.93 -15.69 5.90
CA ASP A 76 -17.63 -16.63 6.80
C ASP A 76 -18.03 -17.94 6.09
N LYS A 77 -18.44 -17.84 4.82
CA LYS A 77 -18.82 -18.99 3.97
C LYS A 77 -17.62 -19.72 3.35
N ASN A 78 -16.40 -19.19 3.51
CA ASN A 78 -15.20 -19.67 2.83
C ASN A 78 -14.01 -19.82 3.82
N ASN A 79 -14.21 -20.59 4.87
CA ASN A 79 -13.21 -20.90 5.90
C ASN A 79 -12.64 -19.67 6.63
N GLY A 80 -13.42 -18.62 6.74
CA GLY A 80 -13.07 -17.41 7.51
C GLY A 80 -12.09 -16.47 6.80
N ASN A 81 -11.83 -16.64 5.49
CA ASN A 81 -10.89 -15.76 4.78
C ASN A 81 -11.27 -15.53 3.30
N ARG A 82 -10.56 -14.58 2.70
CA ARG A 82 -10.66 -14.20 1.28
C ARG A 82 -9.27 -14.27 0.60
N ALA A 83 -8.41 -15.12 1.13
CA ALA A 83 -7.02 -15.21 0.70
C ALA A 83 -6.89 -15.64 -0.76
N VAL A 84 -5.81 -15.19 -1.41
CA VAL A 84 -5.52 -15.55 -2.81
C VAL A 84 -5.52 -17.07 -3.01
N GLY A 85 -6.09 -17.51 -4.13
CA GLY A 85 -6.18 -18.94 -4.47
C GLY A 85 -7.28 -19.70 -3.72
N THR A 86 -8.10 -19.05 -2.90
CA THR A 86 -9.24 -19.65 -2.20
C THR A 86 -10.57 -19.31 -2.89
N SER A 87 -11.62 -20.04 -2.51
CA SER A 87 -13.00 -19.72 -2.92
C SER A 87 -13.45 -18.35 -2.39
N GLY A 88 -12.93 -17.91 -1.23
CA GLY A 88 -13.21 -16.59 -0.68
C GLY A 88 -12.74 -15.45 -1.59
N TYR A 89 -11.55 -15.56 -2.16
CA TYR A 89 -11.05 -14.59 -3.15
C TYR A 89 -11.93 -14.59 -4.42
N GLU A 90 -12.21 -15.75 -4.98
CA GLU A 90 -13.06 -15.87 -6.19
C GLU A 90 -14.47 -15.31 -5.97
N HIS A 91 -15.09 -15.56 -4.79
CA HIS A 91 -16.41 -15.01 -4.48
C HIS A 91 -16.35 -13.48 -4.25
N SER A 92 -15.32 -12.97 -3.62
CA SER A 92 -15.07 -11.51 -3.50
C SER A 92 -14.94 -10.86 -4.87
N ALA A 93 -14.19 -11.49 -5.77
CA ALA A 93 -14.05 -11.03 -7.15
C ALA A 93 -15.40 -11.00 -7.89
N ARG A 94 -16.18 -12.06 -7.80
CA ARG A 94 -17.53 -12.12 -8.42
C ARG A 94 -18.47 -11.06 -7.87
N TYR A 95 -18.38 -10.78 -6.59
CA TYR A 95 -19.16 -9.71 -5.95
C TYR A 95 -18.79 -8.34 -6.54
N VAL A 96 -17.51 -7.98 -6.55
CA VAL A 96 -17.02 -6.74 -7.14
C VAL A 96 -17.45 -6.62 -8.61
N GLU A 97 -17.23 -7.65 -9.42
CA GLU A 97 -17.63 -7.67 -10.82
C GLU A 97 -19.12 -7.51 -11.02
N ALA A 98 -19.95 -8.11 -10.15
CA ALA A 98 -21.42 -7.98 -10.23
C ALA A 98 -21.87 -6.55 -9.94
N VAL A 99 -21.32 -5.91 -8.91
CA VAL A 99 -21.60 -4.50 -8.58
C VAL A 99 -21.18 -3.58 -9.72
N LEU A 100 -19.97 -3.75 -10.24
CA LEU A 100 -19.45 -2.96 -11.35
C LEU A 100 -20.28 -3.12 -12.62
N ARG A 101 -20.65 -4.34 -12.98
CA ARG A 101 -21.51 -4.59 -14.15
C ARG A 101 -22.88 -3.95 -13.99
N LYS A 102 -23.47 -4.00 -12.79
CA LYS A 102 -24.73 -3.30 -12.47
C LYS A 102 -24.60 -1.79 -12.62
N ALA A 103 -23.45 -1.22 -12.27
CA ALA A 103 -23.14 0.19 -12.48
C ALA A 103 -22.82 0.54 -13.96
N GLY A 104 -22.67 -0.46 -14.83
CA GLY A 104 -22.47 -0.27 -16.26
C GLY A 104 -21.02 -0.38 -16.74
N TYR A 105 -20.11 -0.80 -15.89
CA TYR A 105 -18.73 -1.11 -16.30
C TYR A 105 -18.63 -2.41 -17.08
N ARG A 106 -17.57 -2.50 -17.89
CA ARG A 106 -17.01 -3.77 -18.34
C ARG A 106 -15.87 -4.13 -17.41
N THR A 107 -15.91 -5.33 -16.86
CA THR A 107 -14.84 -5.86 -15.99
C THR A 107 -13.91 -6.75 -16.81
N GLN A 108 -12.62 -6.69 -16.48
CA GLN A 108 -11.58 -7.55 -17.03
C GLN A 108 -10.83 -8.23 -15.90
N ARG A 109 -10.56 -9.53 -16.02
CA ARG A 109 -9.62 -10.25 -15.18
C ARG A 109 -8.27 -10.31 -15.88
N GLN A 110 -7.24 -9.74 -15.24
CA GLN A 110 -5.86 -9.89 -15.68
C GLN A 110 -5.24 -11.06 -14.93
N HIS A 111 -5.13 -12.19 -15.59
CA HIS A 111 -4.58 -13.41 -15.00
C HIS A 111 -3.06 -13.41 -14.97
N PHE A 112 -2.48 -13.94 -13.87
CA PHE A 112 -1.05 -14.13 -13.71
C PHE A 112 -0.75 -15.40 -12.89
N GLU A 113 0.49 -15.87 -12.99
CA GLU A 113 1.00 -16.98 -12.19
C GLU A 113 1.71 -16.45 -10.95
N TYR A 114 1.55 -17.15 -9.84
CA TYR A 114 2.30 -16.90 -8.62
C TYR A 114 2.81 -18.22 -8.03
N THR A 115 3.80 -18.12 -7.14
CA THR A 115 4.27 -19.26 -6.38
C THR A 115 3.51 -19.32 -5.08
N HIS A 116 2.64 -20.33 -4.94
CA HIS A 116 2.02 -20.65 -3.65
C HIS A 116 3.05 -21.33 -2.77
N ASP A 117 3.20 -20.82 -1.54
CA ASP A 117 4.19 -21.29 -0.58
C ASP A 117 3.51 -21.45 0.80
N GLU A 118 3.23 -22.71 1.18
CA GLU A 118 2.45 -23.04 2.36
C GLU A 118 3.22 -23.96 3.28
N VAL A 119 3.40 -23.57 4.53
CA VAL A 119 3.96 -24.43 5.58
C VAL A 119 2.89 -25.39 6.08
N LYS A 120 3.06 -26.69 5.86
CA LYS A 120 2.17 -27.74 6.36
C LYS A 120 2.50 -28.08 7.82
N SER A 121 3.78 -28.22 8.11
CA SER A 121 4.29 -28.41 9.48
C SER A 121 5.76 -28.03 9.57
N SER A 122 6.19 -27.58 10.74
CA SER A 122 7.59 -27.30 11.03
C SER A 122 7.95 -27.71 12.46
N LYS A 123 9.13 -28.30 12.65
CA LYS A 123 9.64 -28.69 13.94
C LYS A 123 11.15 -28.46 14.00
N LEU A 124 11.57 -27.68 14.97
CA LEU A 124 12.98 -27.55 15.34
C LEU A 124 13.20 -28.19 16.72
N THR A 125 14.18 -29.09 16.81
CA THR A 125 14.65 -29.61 18.10
C THR A 125 16.15 -29.38 18.21
N VAL A 126 16.61 -28.95 19.39
CA VAL A 126 18.03 -28.76 19.71
C VAL A 126 18.31 -29.46 21.01
N ALA A 127 19.33 -30.33 21.06
CA ALA A 127 19.64 -31.17 22.19
C ALA A 127 18.39 -31.94 22.74
N GLY A 128 17.53 -32.41 21.82
CA GLY A 128 16.29 -33.11 22.15
C GLY A 128 15.12 -32.24 22.63
N LYS A 129 15.30 -30.92 22.76
CA LYS A 129 14.25 -29.99 23.20
C LYS A 129 13.62 -29.26 22.01
N ALA A 130 12.30 -29.11 22.02
CA ALA A 130 11.59 -28.32 21.02
C ALA A 130 11.93 -26.83 21.15
N VAL A 131 12.17 -26.17 20.03
CA VAL A 131 12.51 -24.74 19.93
C VAL A 131 11.46 -24.01 19.10
N ALA A 132 10.90 -22.93 19.67
CA ALA A 132 9.97 -22.07 18.96
C ALA A 132 10.69 -21.33 17.82
N HIS A 133 10.07 -21.29 16.64
CA HIS A 133 10.66 -20.69 15.45
C HIS A 133 9.57 -20.27 14.46
N GLN A 134 9.94 -19.42 13.51
CA GLN A 134 9.13 -19.07 12.34
C GLN A 134 9.81 -19.59 11.07
N VAL A 135 9.04 -19.83 10.02
CA VAL A 135 9.58 -20.28 8.73
C VAL A 135 9.57 -19.10 7.77
N LEU A 136 10.68 -18.83 7.10
CA LEU A 136 10.72 -17.80 6.07
C LEU A 136 9.93 -18.25 4.83
N SER A 137 9.19 -17.31 4.25
CA SER A 137 8.53 -17.55 2.96
C SER A 137 9.57 -17.92 1.90
N TYR A 138 9.21 -18.83 1.00
CA TYR A 138 10.07 -19.39 -0.04
C TYR A 138 11.29 -20.16 0.45
N SER A 139 11.36 -20.50 1.75
CA SER A 139 12.35 -21.45 2.27
C SER A 139 12.12 -22.83 1.62
N PRO A 140 13.14 -23.53 1.17
CA PRO A 140 13.00 -24.92 0.71
C PRO A 140 12.46 -25.84 1.80
N ALA A 141 11.76 -26.90 1.39
CA ALA A 141 11.29 -27.95 2.30
C ALA A 141 12.45 -28.85 2.78
N ALA A 142 12.27 -29.41 3.98
CA ALA A 142 13.11 -30.48 4.54
C ALA A 142 12.18 -31.52 5.20
N LYS A 143 11.33 -32.16 4.37
CA LYS A 143 10.24 -33.04 4.83
C LYS A 143 10.75 -34.28 5.58
N GLU A 144 11.81 -34.89 5.06
CA GLU A 144 12.44 -36.06 5.70
C GLU A 144 13.23 -35.69 6.97
N GLY A 145 13.35 -34.39 7.23
CA GLY A 145 14.14 -33.85 8.32
C GLY A 145 15.65 -33.87 8.04
N PHE A 146 16.33 -32.95 8.68
CA PHE A 146 17.77 -32.88 8.66
C PHE A 146 18.31 -32.77 10.08
N THR A 147 19.24 -33.65 10.45
CA THR A 147 19.91 -33.62 11.76
C THR A 147 21.38 -33.32 11.56
N GLY A 148 21.89 -32.33 12.26
CA GLY A 148 23.29 -31.94 12.20
C GLY A 148 23.71 -31.07 13.38
N GLN A 149 25.02 -30.89 13.51
CA GLN A 149 25.60 -30.00 14.52
C GLN A 149 25.31 -28.53 14.16
N LEU A 150 25.24 -27.67 15.17
CA LEU A 150 25.18 -26.24 14.97
C LEU A 150 26.54 -25.67 14.60
N VAL A 151 26.59 -24.73 13.66
CA VAL A 151 27.82 -24.06 13.20
C VAL A 151 27.58 -22.56 12.99
N GLN A 152 28.60 -21.77 13.32
CA GLN A 152 28.58 -20.31 13.13
C GLN A 152 29.62 -19.88 12.09
N PRO A 153 29.35 -18.81 11.31
CA PRO A 153 30.38 -18.14 10.51
C PRO A 153 31.33 -17.33 11.39
N LYS A 154 32.44 -16.86 10.82
CA LYS A 154 33.35 -15.92 11.48
C LYS A 154 32.73 -14.53 11.71
N VAL A 155 31.94 -14.09 10.74
CA VAL A 155 31.13 -12.86 10.84
C VAL A 155 29.69 -13.27 11.03
N MET A 156 29.10 -12.93 12.17
CA MET A 156 27.80 -13.47 12.62
C MET A 156 26.65 -13.21 11.65
N THR A 157 26.73 -12.20 10.79
CA THR A 157 25.70 -11.94 9.78
C THR A 157 25.70 -12.96 8.64
N GLY A 158 26.83 -13.64 8.37
CA GLY A 158 26.93 -14.74 7.41
C GLY A 158 26.56 -14.38 5.97
N CYS A 159 26.84 -13.12 5.54
CA CYS A 159 26.32 -12.54 4.31
C CYS A 159 27.00 -13.03 3.02
N ASP A 160 28.23 -13.51 3.09
CA ASP A 160 29.06 -13.82 1.95
C ASP A 160 30.05 -14.98 2.21
N ALA A 161 30.77 -15.39 1.19
CA ALA A 161 31.76 -16.47 1.28
C ALA A 161 32.91 -16.14 2.25
N ALA A 162 33.25 -14.86 2.46
CA ALA A 162 34.31 -14.46 3.37
C ALA A 162 33.94 -14.75 4.83
N ALA A 163 32.67 -14.56 5.18
CA ALA A 163 32.14 -14.90 6.50
C ALA A 163 32.28 -16.39 6.84
N TRP A 164 32.27 -17.27 5.84
CA TRP A 164 32.36 -18.72 5.98
C TRP A 164 33.75 -19.30 5.72
N SER A 165 34.73 -18.46 5.34
CA SER A 165 36.06 -18.91 4.99
C SER A 165 36.74 -19.69 6.16
N GLY A 166 37.14 -20.95 5.88
CA GLY A 166 37.77 -21.85 6.87
C GLY A 166 36.81 -22.42 7.91
N ILE A 167 35.50 -22.25 7.76
CA ILE A 167 34.44 -22.87 8.56
C ILE A 167 33.97 -24.15 7.86
N ASN A 168 34.03 -25.28 8.53
CA ASN A 168 33.41 -26.52 8.03
C ASN A 168 31.93 -26.52 8.34
N ALA A 169 31.11 -26.01 7.41
CA ALA A 169 29.66 -26.00 7.51
C ALA A 169 28.98 -27.21 6.84
N LYS A 170 29.77 -28.10 6.21
CA LYS A 170 29.24 -29.25 5.48
C LYS A 170 28.35 -30.13 6.36
N ASP A 171 27.12 -30.38 5.91
CA ASP A 171 26.12 -31.20 6.59
C ASP A 171 25.85 -30.71 8.03
N LYS A 172 25.83 -29.39 8.24
CA LYS A 172 25.51 -28.79 9.52
C LYS A 172 24.36 -27.79 9.41
N ILE A 173 23.81 -27.38 10.54
CA ILE A 173 22.80 -26.33 10.65
C ILE A 173 23.51 -25.02 11.02
N ALA A 174 23.48 -24.09 10.10
CA ALA A 174 24.08 -22.77 10.27
C ALA A 174 23.24 -21.88 11.20
N VAL A 175 23.89 -21.08 12.05
CA VAL A 175 23.23 -20.09 12.92
C VAL A 175 23.86 -18.72 12.63
N VAL A 176 23.05 -17.75 12.18
CA VAL A 176 23.48 -16.41 11.83
C VAL A 176 22.58 -15.33 12.42
N GLN A 177 23.09 -14.11 12.51
CA GLN A 177 22.33 -12.93 12.98
C GLN A 177 21.60 -12.22 11.84
N ARG A 178 20.43 -11.66 12.11
CA ARG A 178 19.74 -10.71 11.24
C ARG A 178 20.60 -9.45 11.02
N GLY A 179 20.49 -8.85 9.83
CA GLY A 179 21.16 -7.61 9.46
C GLY A 179 22.37 -7.82 8.55
N GLY A 180 22.86 -6.75 7.97
CA GLY A 180 24.00 -6.71 7.04
C GLY A 180 23.68 -7.06 5.59
N CYS A 181 22.72 -7.93 5.32
CA CYS A 181 22.25 -8.33 4.00
C CYS A 181 20.87 -9.00 4.08
N SER A 182 20.26 -9.33 2.92
CA SER A 182 18.98 -10.01 2.82
C SER A 182 19.05 -11.44 3.41
N PHE A 183 17.88 -11.99 3.75
CA PHE A 183 17.80 -13.40 4.15
C PHE A 183 18.16 -14.36 3.01
N SER A 184 17.87 -13.96 1.77
CA SER A 184 18.27 -14.67 0.56
C SER A 184 19.79 -14.83 0.48
N ASP A 185 20.55 -13.74 0.65
CA ASP A 185 22.00 -13.75 0.62
C ASP A 185 22.57 -14.67 1.72
N LYS A 186 22.00 -14.59 2.95
CA LYS A 186 22.42 -15.45 4.06
C LYS A 186 22.19 -16.93 3.76
N SER A 187 21.02 -17.27 3.20
CA SER A 187 20.66 -18.63 2.84
C SER A 187 21.58 -19.19 1.75
N SER A 188 21.82 -18.40 0.71
CA SER A 188 22.71 -18.78 -0.39
C SER A 188 24.18 -18.91 0.06
N ALA A 189 24.67 -17.98 0.90
CA ALA A 189 26.05 -18.02 1.40
C ALA A 189 26.29 -19.23 2.33
N ALA A 190 25.33 -19.53 3.23
CA ALA A 190 25.40 -20.72 4.08
C ALA A 190 25.34 -22.02 3.27
N GLY A 191 24.43 -22.09 2.24
CA GLY A 191 24.32 -23.20 1.31
C GLY A 191 25.61 -23.42 0.52
N ALA A 192 26.22 -22.36 0.00
CA ALA A 192 27.50 -22.41 -0.71
C ALA A 192 28.65 -22.90 0.21
N ALA A 193 28.58 -22.64 1.52
CA ALA A 193 29.53 -23.16 2.51
C ALA A 193 29.25 -24.64 2.89
N GLY A 194 28.19 -25.24 2.34
CA GLY A 194 27.81 -26.64 2.56
C GLY A 194 26.83 -26.87 3.72
N ALA A 195 26.27 -25.82 4.33
CA ALA A 195 25.24 -25.98 5.35
C ALA A 195 24.00 -26.61 4.74
N ALA A 196 23.34 -27.49 5.51
CA ALA A 196 22.12 -28.17 5.08
C ALA A 196 20.84 -27.40 5.48
N ALA A 197 20.93 -26.54 6.49
CA ALA A 197 19.85 -25.66 6.91
C ALA A 197 20.42 -24.40 7.59
N LEU A 198 19.59 -23.36 7.69
CA LEU A 198 19.95 -22.07 8.26
C LEU A 198 18.93 -21.66 9.34
N ILE A 199 19.43 -21.23 10.48
CA ILE A 199 18.68 -20.55 11.53
C ILE A 199 19.14 -19.10 11.59
N VAL A 200 18.22 -18.15 11.37
CA VAL A 200 18.51 -16.71 11.51
C VAL A 200 17.90 -16.22 12.81
N TYR A 201 18.68 -15.70 13.73
CA TYR A 201 18.15 -15.10 14.94
C TYR A 201 17.96 -13.59 14.84
N ASN A 202 16.92 -13.09 15.51
CA ASN A 202 16.61 -11.67 15.51
C ASN A 202 17.71 -10.85 16.23
N ASN A 203 17.97 -9.63 15.77
CA ASN A 203 18.84 -8.67 16.43
C ASN A 203 18.09 -7.71 17.36
N GLY A 204 16.73 -7.62 17.22
CA GLY A 204 15.81 -6.92 18.10
C GLY A 204 14.96 -7.88 18.94
N ASP A 205 14.05 -7.32 19.72
CA ASP A 205 13.11 -8.10 20.53
C ASP A 205 11.94 -8.63 19.67
N GLY A 206 11.29 -9.68 20.14
CA GLY A 206 10.15 -10.31 19.49
C GLY A 206 10.51 -11.36 18.43
N GLU A 207 9.48 -11.89 17.79
CA GLU A 207 9.59 -12.86 16.71
C GLU A 207 10.19 -12.21 15.44
N LEU A 208 10.70 -13.03 14.55
CA LEU A 208 11.27 -12.60 13.29
C LEU A 208 10.56 -13.29 12.14
N ASN A 209 9.66 -12.57 11.49
CA ASN A 209 9.05 -12.98 10.23
C ASN A 209 9.87 -12.45 9.05
N GLY A 210 9.73 -13.05 7.88
CA GLY A 210 10.43 -12.58 6.69
C GLY A 210 10.31 -13.55 5.50
N THR A 211 11.03 -13.22 4.45
CA THR A 211 10.98 -13.92 3.17
C THR A 211 12.38 -14.08 2.57
N LEU A 212 12.59 -15.16 1.83
CA LEU A 212 13.74 -15.30 0.91
C LEU A 212 13.49 -14.61 -0.44
N GLY A 213 12.33 -13.95 -0.62
CA GLY A 213 11.95 -13.18 -1.80
C GLY A 213 11.43 -14.02 -2.97
N LYS A 214 12.01 -15.18 -3.22
CA LYS A 214 11.63 -16.09 -4.32
C LYS A 214 12.10 -17.52 -4.05
N VAL A 215 11.56 -18.47 -4.80
CA VAL A 215 12.14 -19.81 -4.89
C VAL A 215 13.45 -19.74 -5.68
N ASP A 216 14.55 -20.17 -5.07
CA ASP A 216 15.86 -20.21 -5.70
C ASP A 216 16.59 -21.50 -5.30
N GLN A 217 17.28 -22.12 -6.25
CA GLN A 217 18.01 -23.37 -6.03
C GLN A 217 19.26 -23.21 -5.13
N THR A 218 19.73 -22.00 -4.93
CA THR A 218 20.85 -21.69 -4.03
C THR A 218 20.42 -21.61 -2.57
N HIS A 219 19.11 -21.47 -2.31
CA HIS A 219 18.57 -21.41 -0.97
C HIS A 219 18.55 -22.79 -0.32
N ILE A 220 18.78 -22.80 1.00
CA ILE A 220 18.63 -23.97 1.88
C ILE A 220 17.46 -23.76 2.86
N PRO A 221 16.89 -24.83 3.47
CA PRO A 221 15.86 -24.70 4.48
C PRO A 221 16.22 -23.66 5.54
N THR A 222 15.42 -22.59 5.64
CA THR A 222 15.72 -21.42 6.46
C THR A 222 14.56 -21.07 7.39
N ILE A 223 14.87 -20.98 8.67
CA ILE A 223 13.93 -20.61 9.73
C ILE A 223 14.48 -19.46 10.57
N THR A 224 13.65 -18.86 11.37
CA THR A 224 14.05 -17.75 12.23
C THR A 224 13.67 -18.03 13.69
N VAL A 225 14.43 -17.44 14.61
CA VAL A 225 14.19 -17.51 16.05
C VAL A 225 14.34 -16.14 16.69
N THR A 226 13.82 -15.98 17.89
CA THR A 226 14.01 -14.75 18.67
C THR A 226 15.47 -14.52 19.03
N LYS A 227 15.82 -13.29 19.39
CA LYS A 227 17.17 -12.92 19.87
C LYS A 227 17.63 -13.77 21.06
N ALA A 228 16.73 -14.00 22.03
CA ALA A 228 17.05 -14.80 23.22
C ALA A 228 17.39 -16.24 22.85
N VAL A 229 16.54 -16.88 22.02
CA VAL A 229 16.78 -18.24 21.53
C VAL A 229 18.09 -18.30 20.74
N GLY A 230 18.35 -17.33 19.86
CA GLY A 230 19.61 -17.26 19.11
C GLY A 230 20.85 -17.18 20.00
N ALA A 231 20.80 -16.39 21.05
CA ALA A 231 21.91 -16.27 22.03
C ALA A 231 22.19 -17.60 22.74
N ASP A 232 21.17 -18.39 23.03
CA ASP A 232 21.34 -19.72 23.62
C ASP A 232 21.90 -20.72 22.60
N LEU A 233 21.37 -20.74 21.36
CA LEU A 233 21.89 -21.60 20.29
C LEU A 233 23.39 -21.33 20.01
N ILE A 234 23.82 -20.07 20.08
CA ILE A 234 25.23 -19.69 19.89
C ILE A 234 26.13 -20.31 20.96
N LYS A 235 25.69 -20.34 22.22
CA LYS A 235 26.43 -20.97 23.32
C LYS A 235 26.53 -22.49 23.16
N GLU A 236 25.52 -23.07 22.49
CA GLU A 236 25.44 -24.51 22.24
C GLU A 236 26.14 -24.94 20.94
N THR A 237 26.77 -24.03 20.18
CA THR A 237 27.53 -24.42 18.98
C THR A 237 28.77 -25.22 19.38
N GLY A 238 28.84 -26.46 18.88
CA GLY A 238 29.97 -27.35 19.15
C GLY A 238 29.67 -28.79 18.73
N PRO A 239 30.68 -29.68 18.79
CA PRO A 239 30.60 -31.01 18.20
C PRO A 239 29.64 -31.98 19.00
N GLN A 240 29.09 -31.56 20.10
CA GLN A 240 28.25 -32.38 21.00
C GLN A 240 26.76 -32.05 20.93
N VAL A 241 26.36 -30.95 20.24
CA VAL A 241 24.96 -30.52 20.20
C VAL A 241 24.40 -30.76 18.81
N GLU A 242 23.42 -31.62 18.72
CA GLU A 242 22.66 -31.87 17.49
C GLU A 242 21.36 -31.08 17.47
N ALA A 243 21.06 -30.53 16.31
CA ALA A 243 19.76 -29.95 16.00
C ALA A 243 19.09 -30.74 14.88
N THR A 244 17.77 -30.87 14.95
CA THR A 244 16.96 -31.47 13.88
C THR A 244 15.92 -30.48 13.42
N LEU A 245 15.89 -30.20 12.12
CA LEU A 245 14.87 -29.41 11.46
C LEU A 245 14.04 -30.33 10.55
N VAL A 246 12.74 -30.37 10.78
CA VAL A 246 11.76 -30.94 9.84
C VAL A 246 10.90 -29.79 9.34
N LEU A 247 10.75 -29.67 8.02
CA LEU A 247 9.97 -28.61 7.40
C LEU A 247 9.18 -29.19 6.21
N ASP A 248 7.90 -29.48 6.44
CA ASP A 248 6.98 -29.92 5.40
C ASP A 248 6.28 -28.69 4.82
N LYS A 249 6.49 -28.43 3.53
CA LYS A 249 5.95 -27.31 2.77
C LYS A 249 5.38 -27.77 1.44
N LEU A 250 4.36 -27.06 1.00
CA LEU A 250 3.87 -27.13 -0.38
C LEU A 250 4.30 -25.84 -1.11
N THR A 251 5.12 -26.02 -2.14
CA THR A 251 5.53 -24.92 -3.02
C THR A 251 5.17 -25.31 -4.46
N GLU A 252 4.24 -24.57 -5.06
CA GLU A 252 3.73 -24.88 -6.41
C GLU A 252 3.33 -23.61 -7.17
N LYS A 253 3.29 -23.69 -8.50
CA LYS A 253 2.76 -22.62 -9.35
C LYS A 253 1.23 -22.68 -9.34
N ARG A 254 0.60 -21.56 -9.05
CA ARG A 254 -0.85 -21.34 -9.12
C ARG A 254 -1.16 -20.12 -9.98
N ARG A 255 -2.41 -19.98 -10.39
CA ARG A 255 -2.90 -18.82 -11.13
C ARG A 255 -3.88 -18.03 -10.27
N THR A 256 -3.80 -16.73 -10.38
CA THR A 256 -4.76 -15.77 -9.82
C THR A 256 -4.98 -14.64 -10.82
N PHE A 257 -5.62 -13.56 -10.41
CA PHE A 257 -5.94 -12.45 -11.29
C PHE A 257 -6.17 -11.14 -10.51
N ASN A 258 -5.99 -10.02 -11.19
CA ASN A 258 -6.51 -8.71 -10.81
C ASN A 258 -7.86 -8.48 -11.46
N ILE A 259 -8.72 -7.62 -10.88
CA ILE A 259 -9.93 -7.11 -11.52
C ILE A 259 -9.67 -5.67 -11.96
N LEU A 260 -10.00 -5.38 -13.21
CA LEU A 260 -9.88 -4.05 -13.80
C LEU A 260 -11.22 -3.60 -14.35
N ALA A 261 -11.53 -2.31 -14.16
CA ALA A 261 -12.69 -1.66 -14.75
C ALA A 261 -12.37 -0.19 -15.08
N GLU A 262 -12.95 0.32 -16.16
CA GLU A 262 -12.71 1.70 -16.59
C GLU A 262 -14.02 2.45 -16.83
N THR A 263 -14.03 3.75 -16.56
CA THR A 263 -15.13 4.61 -16.99
C THR A 263 -15.31 4.58 -18.51
N LYS A 264 -16.56 4.65 -18.97
CA LYS A 264 -16.84 4.75 -20.42
C LYS A 264 -16.38 6.10 -20.99
N ALA A 265 -16.60 7.17 -20.23
CA ALA A 265 -16.18 8.52 -20.56
C ALA A 265 -14.71 8.74 -20.20
N GLY A 266 -14.16 9.83 -20.71
CA GLY A 266 -12.78 10.25 -20.49
C GLY A 266 -11.81 9.72 -21.55
N ARG A 267 -10.75 10.50 -21.80
CA ARG A 267 -9.70 10.16 -22.77
C ARG A 267 -8.81 9.04 -22.23
N ALA A 268 -8.44 8.09 -23.09
CA ALA A 268 -7.70 6.89 -22.70
C ALA A 268 -6.17 7.08 -22.69
N ASP A 269 -5.68 8.23 -23.15
CA ASP A 269 -4.27 8.60 -23.17
C ASP A 269 -3.83 9.37 -21.91
N ASN A 270 -4.78 9.58 -20.96
CA ASN A 270 -4.53 10.17 -19.66
C ASN A 270 -5.48 9.54 -18.65
N VAL A 271 -4.97 8.71 -17.76
CA VAL A 271 -5.75 7.82 -16.90
C VAL A 271 -5.43 8.06 -15.44
N ALA A 272 -6.43 8.38 -14.62
CA ALA A 272 -6.32 8.28 -13.17
C ALA A 272 -6.55 6.81 -12.77
N LEU A 273 -5.54 6.17 -12.17
CA LEU A 273 -5.62 4.78 -11.73
C LEU A 273 -5.85 4.73 -10.22
N VAL A 274 -6.85 3.97 -9.80
CA VAL A 274 -7.32 3.86 -8.40
C VAL A 274 -7.28 2.40 -8.01
N GLY A 275 -6.62 2.06 -6.92
CA GLY A 275 -6.48 0.65 -6.54
C GLY A 275 -6.57 0.39 -5.04
N ALA A 276 -6.94 -0.85 -4.74
CA ALA A 276 -6.92 -1.49 -3.43
C ALA A 276 -6.76 -2.99 -3.64
N HIS A 277 -6.10 -3.70 -2.73
CA HIS A 277 -6.09 -5.15 -2.88
C HIS A 277 -7.38 -5.79 -2.39
N LEU A 278 -7.68 -6.96 -2.93
CA LEU A 278 -8.93 -7.66 -2.69
C LEU A 278 -8.77 -8.91 -1.82
N ASP A 279 -7.60 -9.49 -1.82
CA ASP A 279 -7.28 -10.65 -0.99
C ASP A 279 -7.11 -10.26 0.48
N SER A 280 -7.23 -11.22 1.35
CA SER A 280 -6.84 -11.17 2.76
C SER A 280 -5.74 -12.18 3.04
N VAL A 281 -5.16 -12.11 4.23
CA VAL A 281 -4.35 -13.22 4.76
C VAL A 281 -5.21 -14.47 4.99
N PRO A 282 -4.62 -15.70 4.98
CA PRO A 282 -5.36 -16.92 5.28
C PRO A 282 -5.92 -17.00 6.70
N GLN A 283 -5.36 -16.21 7.63
CA GLN A 283 -5.68 -16.24 9.05
C GLN A 283 -7.00 -15.54 9.40
N GLY A 284 -7.50 -14.63 8.52
CA GLY A 284 -8.65 -13.81 8.86
C GLY A 284 -9.46 -13.32 7.66
N PRO A 285 -10.62 -12.73 7.94
CA PRO A 285 -11.51 -12.22 6.90
C PRO A 285 -10.99 -10.97 6.19
N GLY A 286 -10.04 -10.23 6.81
CA GLY A 286 -9.41 -9.04 6.22
C GLY A 286 -10.43 -7.94 5.93
N ILE A 287 -11.25 -7.54 6.91
CA ILE A 287 -12.30 -6.56 6.65
C ILE A 287 -11.77 -5.13 6.70
N ASN A 288 -10.83 -4.85 7.60
CA ASN A 288 -10.05 -3.61 7.51
C ASN A 288 -8.93 -3.77 6.48
N ASP A 289 -8.21 -4.90 6.50
CA ASP A 289 -7.09 -5.21 5.61
C ASP A 289 -7.48 -6.29 4.55
N ASN A 290 -7.89 -5.94 3.32
CA ASN A 290 -8.19 -4.58 2.84
C ASN A 290 -9.57 -4.56 2.15
N ALA A 291 -10.59 -5.15 2.79
CA ALA A 291 -11.94 -4.95 2.30
C ALA A 291 -12.36 -3.48 2.47
N SER A 292 -11.80 -2.73 3.44
CA SER A 292 -12.10 -1.32 3.67
C SER A 292 -11.76 -0.45 2.46
N GLY A 293 -10.54 -0.53 1.94
CA GLY A 293 -10.14 0.15 0.71
C GLY A 293 -10.91 -0.36 -0.50
N SER A 294 -11.01 -1.69 -0.66
CA SER A 294 -11.74 -2.34 -1.76
C SER A 294 -13.21 -1.92 -1.83
N ALA A 295 -13.91 -1.82 -0.69
CA ALA A 295 -15.30 -1.37 -0.62
C ALA A 295 -15.44 0.13 -0.92
N SER A 296 -14.52 0.94 -0.40
CA SER A 296 -14.52 2.40 -0.61
C SER A 296 -14.34 2.75 -2.09
N ILE A 297 -13.34 2.17 -2.76
CA ILE A 297 -13.16 2.42 -4.20
C ILE A 297 -14.29 1.81 -5.04
N LEU A 298 -14.95 0.74 -4.56
CA LEU A 298 -16.10 0.15 -5.25
C LEU A 298 -17.29 1.10 -5.26
N GLU A 299 -17.62 1.71 -4.12
CA GLU A 299 -18.71 2.70 -4.06
C GLU A 299 -18.35 3.95 -4.88
N VAL A 300 -17.09 4.43 -4.79
CA VAL A 300 -16.64 5.55 -5.64
C VAL A 300 -16.78 5.19 -7.13
N ALA A 301 -16.43 3.98 -7.54
CA ALA A 301 -16.63 3.52 -8.92
C ALA A 301 -18.10 3.55 -9.34
N VAL A 302 -19.01 3.08 -8.47
CA VAL A 302 -20.46 3.12 -8.72
C VAL A 302 -20.96 4.55 -8.95
N GLN A 303 -20.45 5.52 -8.19
CA GLN A 303 -20.83 6.92 -8.32
C GLN A 303 -20.16 7.59 -9.53
N MET A 304 -18.91 7.23 -9.84
CA MET A 304 -18.19 7.71 -11.03
C MET A 304 -18.85 7.24 -12.33
N ALA A 305 -19.46 6.07 -12.37
CA ALA A 305 -20.23 5.61 -13.53
C ALA A 305 -21.36 6.56 -13.95
N LYS A 306 -21.87 7.35 -13.03
CA LYS A 306 -22.97 8.32 -13.24
C LYS A 306 -22.45 9.68 -13.72
N GLN A 307 -21.14 9.93 -13.66
CA GLN A 307 -20.55 11.20 -14.07
C GLN A 307 -20.49 11.28 -15.60
N LYS A 308 -20.89 12.42 -16.14
CA LYS A 308 -20.84 12.72 -17.57
C LYS A 308 -19.84 13.85 -17.80
N GLY A 309 -19.17 13.81 -18.96
CA GLY A 309 -18.28 14.91 -19.38
C GLY A 309 -16.95 14.97 -18.63
N ILE A 310 -16.52 13.88 -18.00
CA ILE A 310 -15.17 13.80 -17.43
C ILE A 310 -14.12 13.84 -18.55
N THR A 311 -13.02 14.53 -18.29
CA THR A 311 -11.93 14.74 -19.26
C THR A 311 -11.04 13.51 -19.37
N ASN A 312 -10.63 12.96 -18.24
CA ASN A 312 -9.69 11.86 -18.14
C ASN A 312 -10.42 10.58 -17.79
N LYS A 313 -9.94 9.45 -18.27
CA LYS A 313 -10.45 8.13 -17.90
C LYS A 313 -10.05 7.82 -16.46
N VAL A 314 -10.96 7.17 -15.75
CA VAL A 314 -10.64 6.58 -14.44
C VAL A 314 -10.64 5.07 -14.59
N ARG A 315 -9.53 4.46 -14.19
CA ARG A 315 -9.37 3.01 -14.11
C ARG A 315 -9.37 2.62 -12.64
N PHE A 316 -10.20 1.64 -12.31
CA PHE A 316 -10.23 1.01 -10.99
C PHE A 316 -9.61 -0.37 -11.07
N ALA A 317 -8.82 -0.71 -10.05
CA ALA A 317 -8.12 -1.98 -9.94
C ALA A 317 -8.35 -2.58 -8.55
N TRP A 318 -8.69 -3.86 -8.51
CA TRP A 318 -8.69 -4.69 -7.31
C TRP A 318 -7.58 -5.71 -7.48
N TRP A 319 -6.50 -5.50 -6.74
CA TRP A 319 -5.31 -6.32 -6.85
C TRP A 319 -5.51 -7.66 -6.15
N GLY A 320 -4.88 -8.70 -6.65
CA GLY A 320 -4.83 -10.00 -6.02
C GLY A 320 -3.40 -10.36 -5.62
N ALA A 321 -3.26 -11.15 -4.56
CA ALA A 321 -1.98 -11.58 -4.06
C ALA A 321 -1.07 -10.43 -3.58
N GLU A 322 -1.66 -9.39 -2.99
CA GLU A 322 -0.93 -8.35 -2.28
C GLU A 322 -0.22 -8.94 -1.07
N GLU A 323 -0.96 -9.66 -0.23
CA GLU A 323 -0.59 -10.25 1.04
C GLU A 323 0.59 -11.27 0.97
N ILE A 324 0.94 -11.67 -0.23
CA ILE A 324 2.09 -12.55 -0.48
C ILE A 324 3.21 -11.88 -1.27
N GLY A 325 3.24 -10.53 -1.25
CA GLY A 325 4.34 -9.71 -1.76
C GLY A 325 3.99 -8.85 -2.96
N LEU A 326 2.85 -8.15 -2.94
CA LEU A 326 2.43 -7.13 -3.92
C LEU A 326 2.35 -7.67 -5.37
N LEU A 327 2.03 -8.98 -5.53
CA LEU A 327 2.23 -9.66 -6.82
C LEU A 327 1.29 -9.16 -7.91
N GLY A 328 0.07 -8.75 -7.54
CA GLY A 328 -0.93 -8.31 -8.51
C GLY A 328 -0.60 -6.97 -9.14
N SER A 329 -0.29 -5.97 -8.33
CA SER A 329 0.10 -4.63 -8.78
C SER A 329 1.44 -4.67 -9.53
N THR A 330 2.41 -5.44 -9.01
CA THR A 330 3.70 -5.67 -9.68
C THR A 330 3.50 -6.30 -11.06
N HIS A 331 2.68 -7.37 -11.12
CA HIS A 331 2.37 -8.01 -12.41
C HIS A 331 1.70 -7.03 -13.39
N TYR A 332 0.80 -6.18 -12.91
CA TYR A 332 0.12 -5.20 -13.76
C TYR A 332 1.12 -4.24 -14.41
N VAL A 333 2.03 -3.67 -13.64
CA VAL A 333 3.04 -2.71 -14.12
C VAL A 333 4.03 -3.42 -15.06
N GLU A 334 4.56 -4.57 -14.67
CA GLU A 334 5.52 -5.33 -15.48
C GLU A 334 4.91 -5.86 -16.80
N ASP A 335 3.67 -6.30 -16.79
CA ASP A 335 2.96 -6.74 -18.00
C ASP A 335 2.73 -5.59 -18.98
N MET A 336 2.33 -4.41 -18.47
CA MET A 336 2.22 -3.20 -19.28
C MET A 336 3.58 -2.78 -19.84
N LYS A 337 4.63 -2.73 -19.01
CA LYS A 337 6.00 -2.38 -19.43
C LYS A 337 6.53 -3.30 -20.51
N LYS A 338 6.24 -4.60 -20.41
CA LYS A 338 6.67 -5.62 -21.38
C LYS A 338 5.89 -5.54 -22.70
N LYS A 339 4.58 -5.33 -22.66
CA LYS A 339 3.70 -5.33 -23.84
C LYS A 339 3.68 -4.00 -24.58
N ASP A 340 3.58 -2.92 -23.84
CA ASP A 340 3.52 -1.55 -24.39
C ASP A 340 4.03 -0.55 -23.33
N PRO A 341 5.35 -0.27 -23.29
CA PRO A 341 5.93 0.69 -22.35
C PRO A 341 5.29 2.09 -22.42
N GLU A 342 4.82 2.49 -23.58
CA GLU A 342 4.14 3.79 -23.75
C GLU A 342 2.78 3.84 -23.04
N SER A 343 2.18 2.67 -22.75
CA SER A 343 0.92 2.65 -22.01
C SER A 343 1.08 3.04 -20.54
N LEU A 344 2.25 2.83 -19.92
CA LEU A 344 2.57 3.32 -18.58
C LEU A 344 2.51 4.85 -18.50
N LYS A 345 3.02 5.52 -19.54
CA LYS A 345 3.00 7.00 -19.65
C LYS A 345 1.59 7.59 -19.78
N LYS A 346 0.58 6.76 -20.03
CA LYS A 346 -0.83 7.18 -20.06
C LYS A 346 -1.44 7.21 -18.65
N ILE A 347 -0.78 6.63 -17.65
CA ILE A 347 -1.21 6.70 -16.26
C ILE A 347 -0.71 8.04 -15.70
N ALA A 348 -1.65 8.91 -15.33
CA ALA A 348 -1.32 10.22 -14.78
C ALA A 348 -0.78 10.10 -13.36
N ALA A 349 -1.46 9.32 -12.52
CA ALA A 349 -1.01 8.89 -11.21
C ALA A 349 -1.80 7.65 -10.76
N TYR A 350 -1.23 6.93 -9.79
CA TYR A 350 -1.85 5.83 -9.06
C TYR A 350 -2.28 6.29 -7.66
N LEU A 351 -3.52 5.98 -7.30
CA LEU A 351 -4.08 6.25 -5.98
C LEU A 351 -4.26 4.91 -5.24
N ASN A 352 -3.56 4.76 -4.12
CA ASN A 352 -3.55 3.56 -3.31
C ASN A 352 -4.41 3.73 -2.05
N PHE A 353 -5.28 2.76 -1.77
CA PHE A 353 -6.12 2.78 -0.57
C PHE A 353 -6.04 1.42 0.11
N ASP A 354 -5.30 1.41 1.20
CA ASP A 354 -5.00 0.20 1.96
C ASP A 354 -5.21 0.47 3.44
N MET A 355 -6.15 -0.29 4.05
CA MET A 355 -6.57 -0.11 5.44
C MET A 355 -7.09 1.29 5.74
N VAL A 356 -8.31 1.59 5.30
CA VAL A 356 -8.95 2.91 5.48
C VAL A 356 -9.96 2.96 6.64
N GLY A 357 -9.94 1.95 7.53
CA GLY A 357 -10.90 1.83 8.63
C GLY A 357 -10.32 1.28 9.92
N SER A 358 -9.07 1.55 10.25
CA SER A 358 -8.42 1.04 11.47
C SER A 358 -9.11 1.51 12.74
N PRO A 359 -9.30 0.65 13.76
CA PRO A 359 -10.07 1.00 14.96
C PRO A 359 -9.44 2.12 15.80
N ASN A 360 -8.13 2.21 15.85
CA ASN A 360 -7.36 3.27 16.52
C ASN A 360 -6.69 4.18 15.47
N TYR A 361 -7.44 4.58 14.44
CA TYR A 361 -6.99 5.22 13.21
C TYR A 361 -6.20 6.51 13.40
N SER A 362 -5.28 6.78 12.49
CA SER A 362 -4.86 8.12 12.04
C SER A 362 -5.35 8.32 10.60
N ILE A 363 -5.20 9.52 10.06
CA ILE A 363 -5.41 9.78 8.63
C ILE A 363 -4.05 10.14 8.08
N GLY A 364 -3.40 9.16 7.45
CA GLY A 364 -2.09 9.29 6.84
C GLY A 364 -2.20 9.48 5.33
N VAL A 365 -1.60 10.55 4.80
CA VAL A 365 -1.42 10.76 3.35
C VAL A 365 0.03 10.43 3.00
N TYR A 366 0.28 9.66 1.95
CA TYR A 366 1.66 9.29 1.58
C TYR A 366 2.51 10.52 1.28
N ASP A 367 3.62 10.64 2.02
CA ASP A 367 4.58 11.76 2.07
C ASP A 367 5.45 11.81 0.79
N ALA A 368 4.89 12.39 -0.27
CA ALA A 368 5.59 12.45 -1.55
C ALA A 368 6.61 13.59 -1.61
N ASP A 369 6.43 14.64 -0.83
CA ASP A 369 7.40 15.74 -0.73
C ASP A 369 8.53 15.46 0.27
N GLN A 370 8.45 14.32 0.97
CA GLN A 370 9.43 13.85 1.95
C GLN A 370 9.67 14.87 3.06
N SER A 371 8.61 15.57 3.47
CA SER A 371 8.66 16.60 4.49
C SER A 371 8.86 16.04 5.90
N THR A 372 8.44 14.81 6.13
CA THR A 372 8.49 14.11 7.43
C THR A 372 9.27 12.80 7.34
N HIS A 373 9.11 12.03 6.26
CA HIS A 373 9.72 10.71 6.04
C HIS A 373 10.56 10.70 4.77
N GLU A 374 11.75 10.11 4.83
CA GLU A 374 12.57 9.87 3.65
C GLU A 374 12.11 8.57 2.96
N ALA A 375 11.74 8.65 1.70
CA ALA A 375 11.30 7.48 0.95
C ALA A 375 12.49 6.56 0.59
N PRO A 376 12.36 5.23 0.69
CA PRO A 376 13.43 4.29 0.35
C PRO A 376 13.73 4.22 -1.15
N VAL A 377 12.87 4.78 -1.98
CA VAL A 377 12.98 4.83 -3.44
C VAL A 377 12.71 6.26 -3.94
N ASN A 378 13.16 6.55 -5.16
CA ASN A 378 12.88 7.86 -5.75
C ASN A 378 11.37 8.05 -5.98
N VAL A 379 10.80 9.09 -5.39
CA VAL A 379 9.40 9.46 -5.57
C VAL A 379 9.25 10.19 -6.91
N PRO A 380 8.40 9.70 -7.83
CA PRO A 380 8.26 10.28 -9.15
C PRO A 380 7.69 11.69 -9.14
N GLU A 381 8.12 12.52 -10.09
CA GLU A 381 7.51 13.84 -10.35
C GLU A 381 5.99 13.70 -10.58
N GLY A 382 5.20 14.57 -9.99
CA GLY A 382 3.73 14.51 -9.97
C GLY A 382 3.13 13.84 -8.73
N SER A 383 3.91 13.10 -7.94
CA SER A 383 3.43 12.52 -6.68
C SER A 383 3.10 13.59 -5.65
N ILE A 384 3.94 14.63 -5.53
CA ILE A 384 3.70 15.80 -4.65
C ILE A 384 2.37 16.48 -5.00
N GLN A 385 2.09 16.69 -6.28
CA GLN A 385 0.84 17.29 -6.73
C GLN A 385 -0.35 16.36 -6.49
N THR A 386 -0.14 15.04 -6.54
CA THR A 386 -1.18 14.05 -6.22
C THR A 386 -1.48 14.04 -4.72
N GLU A 387 -0.46 14.08 -3.88
CA GLU A 387 -0.58 14.28 -2.43
C GLU A 387 -1.34 15.57 -2.09
N SER A 388 -0.95 16.69 -2.72
CA SER A 388 -1.57 17.99 -2.49
C SER A 388 -3.08 18.00 -2.74
N ILE A 389 -3.62 17.14 -3.61
CA ILE A 389 -5.08 17.04 -3.80
C ILE A 389 -5.76 16.53 -2.53
N PHE A 390 -5.14 15.59 -1.81
CA PHE A 390 -5.67 15.07 -0.55
C PHE A 390 -5.50 16.08 0.59
N THR A 391 -4.30 16.63 0.74
CA THR A 391 -3.97 17.54 1.85
C THR A 391 -4.73 18.86 1.75
N ASP A 392 -4.82 19.45 0.55
CA ASP A 392 -5.65 20.64 0.30
C ASP A 392 -7.15 20.38 0.58
N TYR A 393 -7.61 19.16 0.22
CA TYR A 393 -8.99 18.78 0.55
C TYR A 393 -9.20 18.73 2.05
N PHE A 394 -8.38 18.02 2.80
CA PHE A 394 -8.50 17.90 4.25
C PHE A 394 -8.41 19.29 4.94
N ASP A 395 -7.48 20.13 4.52
CA ASP A 395 -7.34 21.49 5.01
C ASP A 395 -8.60 22.31 4.73
N SER A 396 -9.20 22.17 3.52
CA SER A 396 -10.39 22.91 3.12
C SER A 396 -11.65 22.55 3.93
N VAL A 397 -11.68 21.34 4.52
CA VAL A 397 -12.79 20.87 5.37
C VAL A 397 -12.43 20.85 6.85
N GLY A 398 -11.21 21.26 7.21
CA GLY A 398 -10.73 21.32 8.59
C GLY A 398 -10.48 19.95 9.22
N GLN A 399 -10.22 18.93 8.40
CA GLN A 399 -9.88 17.57 8.83
C GLN A 399 -8.38 17.48 9.11
N PRO A 400 -7.95 17.12 10.33
CA PRO A 400 -6.54 16.81 10.58
C PRO A 400 -6.05 15.60 9.77
N TRP A 401 -4.79 15.66 9.35
CA TRP A 401 -4.06 14.60 8.66
C TRP A 401 -2.59 14.61 9.08
N ILE A 402 -1.86 13.54 8.77
CA ILE A 402 -0.42 13.38 8.99
C ILE A 402 0.22 12.79 7.73
N ASP A 403 1.53 12.90 7.64
CA ASP A 403 2.32 12.21 6.61
C ASP A 403 2.41 10.72 6.93
N SER A 404 2.26 9.89 5.90
CA SER A 404 2.47 8.43 5.93
C SER A 404 3.66 8.05 5.07
N GLU A 405 4.51 7.16 5.57
CA GLU A 405 5.75 6.75 4.92
C GLU A 405 5.51 5.87 3.69
N PHE A 406 6.22 6.13 2.59
CA PHE A 406 6.39 5.16 1.49
C PHE A 406 7.34 4.03 1.91
N ASN A 407 6.87 3.11 2.74
CA ASN A 407 7.69 2.05 3.33
C ASN A 407 7.79 0.75 2.49
N GLY A 408 7.16 0.73 1.32
CA GLY A 408 7.19 -0.42 0.40
C GLY A 408 6.24 -1.57 0.78
N ARG A 409 5.30 -1.35 1.69
CA ARG A 409 4.40 -2.40 2.20
C ARG A 409 3.02 -2.40 1.55
N SER A 410 2.80 -1.65 0.46
CA SER A 410 1.51 -1.66 -0.25
C SER A 410 1.68 -1.47 -1.76
N ASP A 411 0.61 -1.64 -2.50
CA ASP A 411 0.55 -1.73 -3.96
C ASP A 411 1.05 -0.50 -4.74
N TYR A 412 1.31 0.63 -4.07
CA TYR A 412 1.95 1.79 -4.71
C TYR A 412 3.40 1.51 -5.16
N GLN A 413 4.06 0.52 -4.53
CA GLN A 413 5.50 0.28 -4.70
C GLN A 413 5.89 0.06 -6.17
N ALA A 414 5.19 -0.83 -6.87
CA ALA A 414 5.50 -1.11 -8.27
C ALA A 414 5.34 0.13 -9.16
N PHE A 415 4.43 1.04 -8.83
CA PHE A 415 4.19 2.25 -9.60
C PHE A 415 5.32 3.26 -9.43
N ILE A 416 5.69 3.60 -8.19
CA ILE A 416 6.77 4.56 -7.93
C ILE A 416 8.11 4.07 -8.46
N GLU A 417 8.43 2.77 -8.33
CA GLU A 417 9.65 2.17 -8.88
C GLU A 417 9.72 2.22 -10.42
N ASN A 418 8.58 2.37 -11.09
CA ASN A 418 8.51 2.49 -12.54
C ASN A 418 8.19 3.91 -13.01
N GLY A 419 8.39 4.92 -12.16
CA GLY A 419 8.28 6.33 -12.51
C GLY A 419 6.84 6.83 -12.68
N ILE A 420 5.85 6.11 -12.16
CA ILE A 420 4.45 6.52 -12.17
C ILE A 420 4.17 7.26 -10.86
N PRO A 421 3.70 8.52 -10.91
CA PRO A 421 3.32 9.26 -9.71
C PRO A 421 2.32 8.47 -8.88
N ALA A 422 2.47 8.49 -7.56
CA ALA A 422 1.52 7.84 -6.67
C ALA A 422 1.31 8.64 -5.39
N SER A 423 0.13 8.52 -4.82
CA SER A 423 -0.24 8.92 -3.48
C SER A 423 -1.43 8.07 -3.00
N GLY A 424 -1.96 8.36 -1.84
CA GLY A 424 -3.11 7.65 -1.27
C GLY A 424 -3.26 7.94 0.20
N ILE A 425 -4.13 7.18 0.85
CA ILE A 425 -4.44 7.34 2.26
C ILE A 425 -4.44 5.97 2.93
N ASP A 426 -3.89 5.91 4.14
CA ASP A 426 -4.03 4.78 5.06
C ASP A 426 -4.47 5.26 6.45
N THR A 427 -4.88 4.33 7.32
CA THR A 427 -5.25 4.60 8.71
C THR A 427 -4.33 3.97 9.72
N GLY A 428 -3.22 3.43 9.26
CA GLY A 428 -2.21 2.72 10.04
C GLY A 428 -2.56 1.25 10.31
N ALA A 429 -1.55 0.40 10.41
CA ALA A 429 -1.63 -1.04 10.63
C ALA A 429 -1.12 -1.42 12.04
N ASP A 430 -0.01 -2.14 12.09
CA ASP A 430 0.66 -2.63 13.31
C ASP A 430 1.52 -1.59 14.04
N GLY A 431 1.70 -0.41 13.45
CA GLY A 431 2.35 0.74 14.07
C GLY A 431 1.62 1.24 15.31
N LYS A 432 2.32 1.95 16.19
CA LYS A 432 1.77 2.44 17.45
C LYS A 432 1.43 3.91 17.36
N LYS A 433 0.20 4.25 17.76
CA LYS A 433 -0.30 5.61 17.79
C LYS A 433 0.45 6.48 18.79
N SER A 434 0.92 7.63 18.35
CA SER A 434 1.63 8.60 19.20
C SER A 434 0.67 9.47 20.00
N LYS A 435 1.19 10.12 21.04
CA LYS A 435 0.43 11.13 21.81
C LYS A 435 -0.06 12.29 20.96
N GLY A 436 0.74 12.72 19.96
CA GLY A 436 0.35 13.79 19.04
C GLY A 436 -0.86 13.42 18.22
N GLU A 437 -0.89 12.20 17.71
CA GLU A 437 -2.01 11.66 16.93
C GLU A 437 -3.27 11.45 17.78
N VAL A 438 -3.11 11.09 19.04
CA VAL A 438 -4.28 11.02 19.96
C VAL A 438 -4.93 12.36 20.14
N LEU A 439 -4.17 13.47 20.17
CA LEU A 439 -4.73 14.82 20.23
C LEU A 439 -5.47 15.23 18.95
N MET A 440 -5.10 14.64 17.80
CA MET A 440 -5.69 14.94 16.50
C MET A 440 -6.89 14.04 16.18
N PHE A 441 -6.80 12.76 16.49
CA PHE A 441 -7.75 11.74 16.04
C PHE A 441 -8.44 10.98 17.19
N GLY A 442 -8.09 11.28 18.46
CA GLY A 442 -8.55 10.47 19.60
C GLY A 442 -7.88 9.11 19.65
N GLY A 443 -8.49 8.17 20.34
CA GLY A 443 -7.98 6.80 20.47
C GLY A 443 -7.02 6.61 21.65
N VAL A 444 -6.12 5.62 21.56
CA VAL A 444 -5.26 5.14 22.64
C VAL A 444 -3.78 5.27 22.27
N GLU A 445 -3.03 6.07 23.05
CA GLU A 445 -1.57 6.24 22.91
C GLU A 445 -0.84 4.90 23.15
N GLY A 446 0.16 4.60 22.32
CA GLY A 446 1.01 3.42 22.43
C GLY A 446 0.35 2.11 22.02
N ALA A 447 -0.97 2.12 21.74
CA ALA A 447 -1.64 0.96 21.14
C ALA A 447 -1.43 0.92 19.62
N PRO A 448 -1.47 -0.25 18.97
CA PRO A 448 -1.49 -0.34 17.53
C PRO A 448 -2.66 0.45 16.91
N TYR A 449 -2.50 0.93 15.67
CA TYR A 449 -3.62 1.49 14.93
C TYR A 449 -4.68 0.42 14.68
N ASP A 450 -4.26 -0.79 14.30
CA ASP A 450 -5.09 -1.98 14.25
C ASP A 450 -4.47 -3.14 15.02
N GLY A 451 -5.00 -3.40 16.23
CA GLY A 451 -4.56 -4.51 17.07
C GLY A 451 -5.04 -5.89 16.59
N ASN A 452 -5.86 -5.93 15.56
CA ASN A 452 -6.39 -7.16 14.96
C ASN A 452 -5.82 -7.43 13.55
N TYR A 453 -4.86 -6.60 13.11
CA TYR A 453 -4.16 -6.76 11.83
C TYR A 453 -3.65 -8.19 11.64
N HIS A 454 -3.95 -8.80 10.48
CA HIS A 454 -3.57 -10.16 10.12
C HIS A 454 -4.08 -11.26 11.10
N THR A 455 -5.21 -11.04 11.75
CA THR A 455 -5.81 -12.01 12.67
C THR A 455 -7.24 -12.37 12.30
N PRO A 456 -7.80 -13.47 12.86
CA PRO A 456 -9.22 -13.80 12.67
C PRO A 456 -10.20 -12.74 13.18
N LYS A 457 -9.72 -11.76 13.95
CA LYS A 457 -10.54 -10.69 14.52
C LYS A 457 -10.60 -9.43 13.63
N ASP A 458 -9.89 -9.41 12.51
CA ASP A 458 -10.07 -8.35 11.51
C ASP A 458 -11.40 -8.55 10.76
N SER A 459 -12.49 -8.25 11.44
CA SER A 459 -13.88 -8.46 11.03
C SER A 459 -14.64 -7.12 11.00
N MET A 460 -15.93 -7.16 10.67
CA MET A 460 -16.80 -5.97 10.71
C MET A 460 -16.74 -5.19 12.02
N THR A 461 -16.52 -5.88 13.15
CA THR A 461 -16.41 -5.20 14.47
C THR A 461 -15.08 -4.49 14.67
N ASN A 462 -14.11 -4.74 13.82
CA ASN A 462 -12.80 -4.10 13.82
C ASN A 462 -12.79 -2.78 13.02
N VAL A 463 -13.77 -2.55 12.14
CA VAL A 463 -13.75 -1.38 11.24
C VAL A 463 -14.32 -0.14 11.91
N ASN A 464 -13.57 0.94 11.85
CA ASN A 464 -14.01 2.27 12.26
C ASN A 464 -14.74 2.97 11.10
N MET A 465 -16.08 2.92 11.11
CA MET A 465 -16.89 3.50 10.03
C MET A 465 -16.80 5.03 9.93
N HIS A 466 -16.39 5.73 10.99
CA HIS A 466 -16.13 7.17 10.89
C HIS A 466 -14.88 7.46 10.06
N ALA A 467 -13.79 6.69 10.25
CA ALA A 467 -12.60 6.81 9.42
C ALA A 467 -12.92 6.50 7.95
N VAL A 468 -13.68 5.41 7.69
CA VAL A 468 -14.14 5.05 6.35
C VAL A 468 -14.94 6.17 5.69
N ASP A 469 -15.86 6.83 6.42
CA ASP A 469 -16.67 7.93 5.90
C ASP A 469 -15.80 9.13 5.50
N VAL A 470 -14.93 9.59 6.39
CA VAL A 470 -14.00 10.71 6.13
C VAL A 470 -13.09 10.42 4.93
N ILE A 471 -12.53 9.23 4.87
CA ILE A 471 -11.59 8.88 3.80
C ILE A 471 -12.31 8.64 2.48
N SER A 472 -13.51 8.04 2.49
CA SER A 472 -14.27 7.83 1.26
C SER A 472 -14.67 9.14 0.59
N ASP A 473 -14.92 10.20 1.36
CA ASP A 473 -15.12 11.56 0.86
C ASP A 473 -13.85 12.09 0.17
N ALA A 474 -12.67 11.88 0.76
CA ALA A 474 -11.39 12.26 0.18
C ALA A 474 -11.07 11.47 -1.09
N ILE A 475 -11.36 10.16 -1.11
CA ILE A 475 -11.25 9.31 -2.31
C ILE A 475 -12.14 9.87 -3.43
N ALA A 476 -13.43 10.13 -3.13
CA ALA A 476 -14.37 10.66 -4.11
C ALA A 476 -13.95 12.03 -4.64
N HIS A 477 -13.42 12.91 -3.76
CA HIS A 477 -12.86 14.20 -4.13
C HIS A 477 -11.69 14.07 -5.11
N THR A 478 -10.70 13.27 -4.75
CA THR A 478 -9.45 13.15 -5.51
C THR A 478 -9.68 12.48 -6.86
N VAL A 479 -10.45 11.39 -6.87
CA VAL A 479 -10.82 10.69 -8.12
C VAL A 479 -11.61 11.60 -9.06
N PHE A 480 -12.57 12.37 -8.53
CA PHE A 480 -13.32 13.33 -9.34
C PHE A 480 -12.45 14.47 -9.85
N THR A 481 -11.56 15.00 -9.05
CA THR A 481 -10.61 16.06 -9.42
C THR A 481 -9.72 15.59 -10.56
N MET A 482 -9.07 14.44 -10.43
CA MET A 482 -8.22 13.87 -11.46
C MET A 482 -8.97 13.46 -12.73
N ALA A 483 -10.22 12.99 -12.60
CA ALA A 483 -11.08 12.71 -13.75
C ALA A 483 -11.38 13.97 -14.59
N ASN A 484 -11.30 15.16 -14.02
CA ASN A 484 -11.55 16.43 -14.72
C ASN A 484 -10.24 17.13 -15.15
N SER A 485 -9.18 17.05 -14.36
CA SER A 485 -7.87 17.66 -14.67
C SER A 485 -6.73 16.93 -13.97
N THR A 486 -5.64 16.71 -14.67
CA THR A 486 -4.36 16.27 -14.11
C THR A 486 -3.24 17.26 -14.50
N LYS A 487 -3.63 18.51 -14.82
CA LYS A 487 -2.72 19.54 -15.34
C LYS A 487 -1.53 19.77 -14.40
N ASP A 488 -1.76 19.79 -13.11
CA ASP A 488 -0.71 20.05 -12.13
C ASP A 488 0.17 18.82 -11.88
N ILE A 489 -0.33 17.59 -12.19
CA ILE A 489 0.40 16.33 -12.04
C ILE A 489 1.32 16.07 -13.22
N ASN A 490 0.80 16.18 -14.47
CA ASN A 490 1.51 15.77 -15.68
C ASN A 490 1.30 16.73 -16.88
N GLY A 491 0.82 17.93 -16.63
CA GLY A 491 0.61 18.96 -17.67
C GLY A 491 -0.61 18.75 -18.59
N ARG A 492 -1.51 17.81 -18.27
CA ARG A 492 -2.60 17.37 -19.18
C ARG A 492 -4.00 17.60 -18.61
#